data_b1f8020b57c8d1f66871da129dbf678a
#
_entry.id   b1f8020b57c8d1f66871da129dbf678a
#
_cell.length_a   1.000
_cell.length_b   1.000
_cell.length_c   1.000
_cell.angle_alpha   90.00
_cell.angle_beta   90.00
_cell.angle_gamma   90.00
#
_symmetry.space_group_name_H-M   'P 1'
#
loop_
_entity.id
_entity.type
_entity.pdbx_description
1 polymer ?
#
loop_
_entity_poly.entity_id
_entity_poly.type
_entity_poly.pdbx_seq_one_letter_code
_entity_poly.pdbx_strand_id
1 'polypeptide(L)'
;MNNLKHIFFASMLMASMTAAAQETYQDAKLAAPQLTGTARYVGMGGAMEALGADISTISSNPAGIGLFRKSQITLTAGVIAQTDAENYTEYNDARITFNGKKSHPTFDQVGIVWSPKNKGTNWLNLAFNYRKSADFGQILNA
;
A
#
# COMPACT_ATOMS: atom_id res chain seq x y z
N MET A 1 -14.20 34.51 41.71
CA MET A 1 -14.94 33.59 40.82
C MET A 1 -14.35 33.52 39.39
N ASN A 2 -13.64 34.56 38.94
CA ASN A 2 -13.05 34.57 37.59
C ASN A 2 -11.81 33.66 37.43
N ASN A 3 -11.00 33.50 38.45
CA ASN A 3 -9.79 32.68 38.39
C ASN A 3 -10.07 31.19 38.23
N LEU A 4 -11.21 30.71 38.72
CA LEU A 4 -11.62 29.32 38.59
C LEU A 4 -11.91 28.94 37.11
N LYS A 5 -12.47 29.89 36.34
CA LYS A 5 -12.73 29.69 34.90
C LYS A 5 -11.43 29.62 34.11
N HIS A 6 -10.44 30.42 34.45
CA HIS A 6 -9.14 30.43 33.80
C HIS A 6 -8.33 29.16 34.13
N ILE A 7 -8.44 28.66 35.37
CA ILE A 7 -7.82 27.39 35.78
C ILE A 7 -8.48 26.22 35.04
N PHE A 8 -9.81 26.21 34.91
CA PHE A 8 -10.52 25.18 34.16
C PHE A 8 -10.18 25.20 32.66
N PHE A 9 -10.09 26.37 32.06
CA PHE A 9 -9.67 26.53 30.67
C PHE A 9 -8.21 26.10 30.44
N ALA A 10 -7.30 26.46 31.32
CA ALA A 10 -5.90 26.05 31.26
C ALA A 10 -5.71 24.53 31.44
N SER A 11 -6.47 23.89 32.36
CA SER A 11 -6.42 22.44 32.53
C SER A 11 -7.00 21.68 31.34
N MET A 12 -8.03 22.23 30.69
CA MET A 12 -8.61 21.65 29.47
C MET A 12 -7.65 21.77 28.27
N LEU A 13 -6.91 22.88 28.19
CA LEU A 13 -5.88 23.10 27.18
C LEU A 13 -4.67 22.15 27.38
N MET A 14 -4.25 21.94 28.62
CA MET A 14 -3.19 20.96 28.94
C MET A 14 -3.62 19.51 28.68
N ALA A 15 -4.86 19.15 28.94
CA ALA A 15 -5.40 17.83 28.65
C ALA A 15 -5.46 17.54 27.15
N SER A 16 -5.66 18.57 26.31
CA SER A 16 -5.66 18.40 24.84
C SER A 16 -4.27 18.19 24.25
N MET A 17 -3.21 18.61 24.93
CA MET A 17 -1.84 18.41 24.46
C MET A 17 -1.31 16.99 24.70
N THR A 18 -1.90 16.25 25.63
CA THR A 18 -1.56 14.84 25.87
C THR A 18 -2.27 13.86 24.93
N ALA A 19 -3.23 14.35 24.16
CA ALA A 19 -3.88 13.60 23.09
C ALA A 19 -3.10 13.69 21.76
N ALA A 20 -1.79 14.02 21.78
CA ALA A 20 -0.92 13.82 20.64
C ALA A 20 -0.97 12.32 20.33
N ALA A 21 -1.61 11.99 19.22
CA ALA A 21 -1.73 10.63 18.75
C ALA A 21 -0.34 10.02 18.77
N GLN A 22 -0.14 9.03 19.62
CA GLN A 22 1.01 8.15 19.49
C GLN A 22 0.77 7.40 18.18
N GLU A 23 1.21 8.01 17.06
CA GLU A 23 1.35 7.28 15.82
C GLU A 23 2.35 6.18 16.11
N THR A 24 1.82 5.03 16.41
CA THR A 24 2.62 3.83 16.60
C THR A 24 3.29 3.56 15.26
N TYR A 25 4.54 3.16 15.24
CA TYR A 25 5.27 2.71 14.05
C TYR A 25 4.44 1.71 13.22
N GLN A 26 3.54 0.99 13.86
CA GLN A 26 2.58 0.08 13.24
C GLN A 26 1.56 0.81 12.37
N ASP A 27 1.04 1.96 12.82
CA ASP A 27 0.04 2.73 12.06
C ASP A 27 0.67 3.32 10.80
N ALA A 28 1.90 3.83 10.92
CA ALA A 28 2.67 4.30 9.77
C ALA A 28 2.94 3.17 8.76
N LYS A 29 3.25 1.97 9.23
CA LYS A 29 3.48 0.79 8.39
C LYS A 29 2.20 0.29 7.70
N LEU A 30 1.05 0.36 8.39
CA LEU A 30 -0.25 0.02 7.81
C LEU A 30 -0.72 1.07 6.80
N ALA A 31 -0.41 2.34 7.03
CA ALA A 31 -0.75 3.43 6.13
C ALA A 31 0.18 3.53 4.92
N ALA A 32 1.38 2.94 4.98
CA ALA A 32 2.33 2.99 3.88
C ALA A 32 1.81 2.23 2.64
N PRO A 33 1.86 2.84 1.45
CA PRO A 33 1.46 2.18 0.23
C PRO A 33 2.41 1.00 -0.06
N GLN A 34 1.84 -0.15 -0.38
CA GLN A 34 2.61 -1.32 -0.79
C GLN A 34 2.80 -1.33 -2.30
N LEU A 35 4.00 -1.68 -2.74
CA LEU A 35 4.31 -1.84 -4.15
C LEU A 35 3.76 -3.18 -4.64
N THR A 36 2.61 -3.14 -5.28
CA THR A 36 1.92 -4.29 -5.86
C THR A 36 1.67 -4.06 -7.35
N GLY A 37 1.52 -5.11 -8.13
CA GLY A 37 1.27 -5.00 -9.56
C GLY A 37 1.96 -6.07 -10.38
N THR A 38 2.20 -5.80 -11.66
CA THR A 38 2.94 -6.73 -12.52
C THR A 38 4.37 -6.94 -12.02
N ALA A 39 4.96 -8.10 -12.27
CA ALA A 39 6.36 -8.37 -11.91
C ALA A 39 7.33 -7.33 -12.48
N ARG A 40 7.02 -6.82 -13.69
CA ARG A 40 7.80 -5.75 -14.30
C ARG A 40 7.68 -4.44 -13.52
N TYR A 41 6.49 -4.05 -13.12
CA TYR A 41 6.25 -2.84 -12.33
C TYR A 41 6.95 -2.91 -10.97
N VAL A 42 6.81 -4.04 -10.28
CA VAL A 42 7.45 -4.27 -8.98
C VAL A 42 8.97 -4.33 -9.12
N GLY A 43 9.48 -5.03 -10.14
CA GLY A 43 10.92 -5.14 -10.40
C GLY A 43 11.60 -3.81 -10.72
N MET A 44 10.85 -2.83 -11.23
CA MET A 44 11.32 -1.47 -11.47
C MET A 44 11.06 -0.51 -10.28
N GLY A 45 10.67 -1.04 -9.12
CA GLY A 45 10.36 -0.22 -7.95
C GLY A 45 9.19 0.74 -8.14
N GLY A 46 8.26 0.45 -9.06
CA GLY A 46 7.16 1.31 -9.42
C GLY A 46 7.50 2.45 -10.40
N ALA A 47 8.76 2.59 -10.80
CA ALA A 47 9.24 3.68 -11.66
C ALA A 47 8.85 3.50 -13.14
N MET A 48 7.59 3.19 -13.43
CA MET A 48 7.10 2.93 -14.79
C MET A 48 6.06 3.94 -15.29
N GLU A 49 5.74 4.94 -14.52
CA GLU A 49 4.68 5.89 -14.84
C GLU A 49 4.92 6.63 -16.15
N ALA A 50 6.18 6.98 -16.42
CA ALA A 50 6.56 7.64 -17.68
C ALA A 50 6.66 6.68 -18.86
N LEU A 51 6.89 5.39 -18.63
CA LEU A 51 7.06 4.41 -19.69
C LEU A 51 5.71 3.95 -20.29
N GLY A 52 4.66 3.91 -19.48
CA GLY A 52 3.34 3.40 -19.86
C GLY A 52 3.36 1.95 -20.35
N ALA A 53 2.30 1.54 -21.01
CA ALA A 53 2.11 0.17 -21.54
C ALA A 53 2.26 -0.94 -20.48
N ASP A 54 2.00 -0.61 -19.23
CA ASP A 54 1.85 -1.56 -18.14
C ASP A 54 0.53 -1.30 -17.43
N ILE A 55 -0.22 -2.35 -17.17
CA ILE A 55 -1.55 -2.21 -16.60
C ILE A 55 -1.51 -1.70 -15.14
N SER A 56 -0.39 -1.89 -14.45
CA SER A 56 -0.20 -1.42 -13.08
C SER A 56 -0.09 0.11 -13.00
N THR A 57 0.26 0.77 -14.09
CA THR A 57 0.39 2.23 -14.14
C THR A 57 -0.92 2.98 -14.37
N ILE A 58 -2.01 2.28 -14.64
CA ILE A 58 -3.30 2.91 -14.97
C ILE A 58 -3.81 3.83 -13.86
N SER A 59 -3.57 3.47 -12.60
CA SER A 59 -4.01 4.25 -11.46
C SER A 59 -3.20 5.54 -11.26
N SER A 60 -1.94 5.55 -11.66
CA SER A 60 -1.04 6.70 -11.50
C SER A 60 -0.92 7.54 -12.78
N ASN A 61 -0.89 6.88 -13.93
CA ASN A 61 -0.82 7.54 -15.24
C ASN A 61 -1.73 6.85 -16.26
N PRO A 62 -3.02 7.18 -16.30
CA PRO A 62 -3.98 6.57 -17.23
C PRO A 62 -3.63 6.85 -18.72
N ALA A 63 -2.86 7.89 -19.02
CA ALA A 63 -2.43 8.17 -20.39
C ALA A 63 -1.57 7.04 -20.99
N GLY A 64 -0.90 6.26 -20.14
CA GLY A 64 -0.14 5.08 -20.53
C GLY A 64 -0.97 3.99 -21.23
N ILE A 65 -2.30 4.01 -21.10
CA ILE A 65 -3.21 3.12 -21.83
C ILE A 65 -3.10 3.35 -23.35
N GLY A 66 -2.85 4.57 -23.76
CA GLY A 66 -2.68 4.92 -25.19
C GLY A 66 -1.51 4.22 -25.88
N LEU A 67 -0.57 3.66 -25.13
CA LEU A 67 0.59 2.96 -25.68
C LEU A 67 0.32 1.49 -26.01
N PHE A 68 -0.78 0.93 -25.56
CA PHE A 68 -1.14 -0.45 -25.90
C PHE A 68 -1.54 -0.55 -27.37
N ARG A 69 -0.93 -1.49 -28.07
CA ARG A 69 -1.19 -1.77 -29.51
C ARG A 69 -1.88 -3.10 -29.74
N LYS A 70 -2.07 -3.88 -28.68
CA LYS A 70 -2.74 -5.18 -28.71
C LYS A 70 -3.59 -5.35 -27.45
N SER A 71 -4.70 -6.03 -27.62
CA SER A 71 -5.50 -6.47 -26.48
C SER A 71 -4.72 -7.50 -25.67
N GLN A 72 -4.80 -7.40 -24.34
CA GLN A 72 -4.14 -8.33 -23.45
C GLN A 72 -4.93 -8.53 -22.16
N ILE A 73 -4.74 -9.68 -21.56
CA ILE A 73 -5.21 -10.02 -20.21
C ILE A 73 -3.97 -10.21 -19.34
N THR A 74 -3.98 -9.63 -18.17
CA THR A 74 -2.89 -9.73 -17.20
C THR A 74 -3.43 -10.32 -15.90
N LEU A 75 -2.73 -11.30 -15.39
CA LEU A 75 -2.99 -11.91 -14.08
C LEU A 75 -1.67 -11.95 -13.32
N THR A 76 -1.66 -11.44 -12.09
CA THR A 76 -0.46 -11.44 -11.27
C THR A 76 -0.77 -12.03 -9.91
N ALA A 77 0.06 -12.99 -9.53
CA ALA A 77 0.06 -13.62 -8.23
C ALA A 77 1.50 -13.63 -7.69
N GLY A 78 1.65 -13.64 -6.39
CA GLY A 78 2.94 -13.66 -5.72
C GLY A 78 2.94 -14.51 -4.47
N VAL A 79 4.04 -14.47 -3.76
CA VAL A 79 4.18 -15.04 -2.42
C VAL A 79 4.80 -13.97 -1.53
N ILE A 80 4.14 -13.71 -0.42
CA ILE A 80 4.69 -12.87 0.62
C ILE A 80 5.32 -13.78 1.66
N ALA A 81 6.62 -13.58 1.92
CA ALA A 81 7.35 -14.29 2.95
C ALA A 81 7.93 -13.28 3.95
N GLN A 82 7.54 -13.44 5.21
CA GLN A 82 8.10 -12.70 6.32
C GLN A 82 8.91 -13.70 7.16
N THR A 83 10.24 -13.54 7.16
CA THR A 83 11.15 -14.54 7.74
C THR A 83 11.63 -14.17 9.13
N ASP A 84 11.73 -12.90 9.46
CA ASP A 84 12.37 -12.41 10.68
C ASP A 84 11.46 -11.38 11.40
N ALA A 85 10.21 -11.79 11.70
CA ALA A 85 9.34 -11.00 12.54
C ALA A 85 9.73 -11.24 14.00
N GLU A 86 10.24 -10.22 14.66
CA GLU A 86 10.53 -10.23 16.08
C GLU A 86 9.53 -9.32 16.81
N ASN A 87 8.95 -9.83 17.86
CA ASN A 87 8.17 -9.06 18.82
C ASN A 87 8.76 -9.30 20.20
N TYR A 88 8.89 -8.27 21.00
CA TYR A 88 9.36 -8.40 22.38
C TYR A 88 8.40 -7.74 23.36
N THR A 89 8.30 -8.30 24.50
CA THR A 89 7.62 -7.70 25.64
C THR A 89 8.54 -7.71 26.86
N GLU A 90 8.48 -6.65 27.63
CA GLU A 90 9.21 -6.56 28.88
C GLU A 90 8.26 -6.94 30.02
N TYR A 91 8.65 -7.94 30.78
CA TYR A 91 7.93 -8.37 31.97
C TYR A 91 8.93 -8.60 33.09
N ASN A 92 8.79 -7.82 34.16
CA ASN A 92 9.58 -7.95 35.39
C ASN A 92 11.11 -7.91 35.13
N ASP A 93 11.57 -6.88 34.36
CA ASP A 93 12.95 -6.68 33.90
C ASP A 93 13.51 -7.79 32.96
N ALA A 94 12.67 -8.75 32.61
CA ALA A 94 13.03 -9.77 31.62
C ALA A 94 12.45 -9.43 30.25
N ARG A 95 13.30 -9.44 29.22
CA ARG A 95 12.87 -9.29 27.82
C ARG A 95 12.54 -10.65 27.21
N ILE A 96 11.27 -10.84 26.88
CA ILE A 96 10.80 -12.04 26.20
C ILE A 96 10.64 -11.71 24.72
N THR A 97 11.38 -12.42 23.87
CA THR A 97 11.35 -12.24 22.41
C THR A 97 10.55 -13.37 21.76
N PHE A 98 9.60 -13.00 20.93
CA PHE A 98 8.82 -13.92 20.11
C PHE A 98 9.27 -13.78 18.64
N ASN A 99 9.71 -14.90 18.07
CA ASN A 99 10.08 -14.95 16.66
C ASN A 99 8.94 -15.56 15.85
N GLY A 100 8.59 -14.90 14.76
CA GLY A 100 7.52 -15.34 13.86
C GLY A 100 7.98 -15.47 12.42
N LYS A 101 7.53 -16.53 11.75
CA LYS A 101 7.67 -16.72 10.30
C LYS A 101 6.29 -16.89 9.70
N LYS A 102 6.02 -16.17 8.62
CA LYS A 102 4.76 -16.29 7.90
C LYS A 102 5.00 -16.23 6.40
N SER A 103 4.43 -17.17 5.68
CA SER A 103 4.43 -17.17 4.23
C SER A 103 3.03 -17.50 3.74
N HIS A 104 2.54 -16.73 2.76
CA HIS A 104 1.25 -16.99 2.14
C HIS A 104 1.24 -16.54 0.67
N PRO A 105 0.47 -17.24 -0.17
CA PRO A 105 0.25 -16.78 -1.53
C PRO A 105 -0.61 -15.52 -1.54
N THR A 106 -0.36 -14.65 -2.49
CA THR A 106 -1.12 -13.43 -2.69
C THR A 106 -1.59 -13.32 -4.14
N PHE A 107 -2.78 -12.78 -4.30
CA PHE A 107 -3.30 -12.34 -5.58
C PHE A 107 -3.15 -10.83 -5.66
N ASP A 108 -2.36 -10.34 -6.60
CA ASP A 108 -1.97 -8.95 -6.62
C ASP A 108 -2.79 -8.12 -7.61
N GLN A 109 -3.06 -8.67 -8.79
CA GLN A 109 -3.69 -7.90 -9.84
C GLN A 109 -4.38 -8.77 -10.88
N VAL A 110 -5.50 -8.30 -11.40
CA VAL A 110 -6.09 -8.72 -12.67
C VAL A 110 -6.42 -7.51 -13.51
N GLY A 111 -6.15 -7.59 -14.79
CA GLY A 111 -6.46 -6.52 -15.70
C GLY A 111 -6.66 -6.96 -17.13
N ILE A 112 -7.46 -6.19 -17.83
CA ILE A 112 -7.80 -6.41 -19.24
C ILE A 112 -7.59 -5.10 -19.98
N VAL A 113 -6.88 -5.16 -21.08
CA VAL A 113 -6.76 -4.08 -22.06
C VAL A 113 -7.38 -4.54 -23.36
N TRP A 114 -8.34 -3.76 -23.83
CA TRP A 114 -8.93 -3.98 -25.14
C TRP A 114 -8.44 -2.89 -26.10
N SER A 115 -7.67 -3.30 -27.08
CA SER A 115 -7.07 -2.43 -28.11
C SER A 115 -7.39 -3.02 -29.49
N PRO A 116 -8.58 -2.73 -30.05
CA PRO A 116 -8.99 -3.27 -31.34
C PRO A 116 -8.09 -2.71 -32.44
N LYS A 117 -7.75 -3.57 -33.41
CA LYS A 117 -7.06 -3.13 -34.61
C LYS A 117 -7.97 -2.21 -35.41
N ASN A 118 -7.60 -0.95 -35.51
CA ASN A 118 -8.29 0.00 -36.35
C ASN A 118 -7.52 0.18 -37.70
N LYS A 119 -8.23 0.30 -38.82
CA LYS A 119 -7.62 0.50 -40.14
C LYS A 119 -7.17 1.94 -40.38
N GLY A 120 -7.31 2.83 -39.42
CA GLY A 120 -6.95 4.23 -39.51
C GLY A 120 -5.87 4.66 -38.51
N THR A 121 -5.63 5.95 -38.44
CA THR A 121 -4.69 6.58 -37.51
C THR A 121 -5.23 6.72 -36.08
N ASN A 122 -6.51 6.44 -35.89
CA ASN A 122 -7.17 6.57 -34.60
C ASN A 122 -7.09 5.26 -33.81
N TRP A 123 -6.69 5.35 -32.55
CA TRP A 123 -6.60 4.23 -31.65
C TRP A 123 -7.59 4.43 -30.51
N LEU A 124 -8.39 3.41 -30.24
CA LEU A 124 -9.24 3.34 -29.05
C LEU A 124 -8.71 2.24 -28.13
N ASN A 125 -8.27 2.60 -26.95
CA ASN A 125 -7.85 1.66 -25.94
C ASN A 125 -8.76 1.79 -24.72
N LEU A 126 -9.32 0.68 -24.30
CA LEU A 126 -10.09 0.57 -23.08
C LEU A 126 -9.36 -0.38 -22.13
N ALA A 127 -9.29 -0.04 -20.87
CA ALA A 127 -8.66 -0.88 -19.89
C ALA A 127 -9.47 -0.94 -18.59
N PHE A 128 -9.47 -2.11 -17.99
CA PHE A 128 -9.96 -2.34 -16.64
C PHE A 128 -8.84 -2.98 -15.82
N ASN A 129 -8.65 -2.49 -14.61
CA ASN A 129 -7.64 -2.99 -13.71
C ASN A 129 -8.17 -3.08 -12.28
N TYR A 130 -8.05 -4.26 -11.69
CA TYR A 130 -8.20 -4.47 -10.27
C TYR A 130 -6.83 -4.80 -9.67
N ARG A 131 -6.39 -4.04 -8.69
CA ARG A 131 -5.12 -4.23 -8.01
C ARG A 131 -5.32 -4.17 -6.51
N LYS A 132 -4.69 -5.10 -5.81
CA LYS A 132 -4.62 -5.07 -4.35
C LYS A 132 -3.75 -3.88 -3.92
N SER A 133 -4.27 -3.01 -3.05
CA SER A 133 -3.55 -1.82 -2.57
C SER A 133 -2.64 -2.12 -1.38
N ALA A 134 -3.03 -3.04 -0.51
CA ALA A 134 -2.26 -3.42 0.66
C ALA A 134 -2.56 -4.88 1.07
N ASP A 135 -1.60 -5.50 1.73
CA ASP A 135 -1.74 -6.80 2.36
C ASP A 135 -1.59 -6.66 3.89
N PHE A 136 -2.66 -6.94 4.59
CA PHE A 136 -2.70 -6.89 6.06
C PHE A 136 -2.36 -8.23 6.71
N GLY A 137 -1.96 -9.23 5.93
CA GLY A 137 -1.58 -10.55 6.41
C GLY A 137 -0.19 -10.61 7.04
N GLN A 138 0.37 -9.51 7.51
CA GLN A 138 1.70 -9.43 8.10
C GLN A 138 1.67 -9.67 9.62
N ILE A 139 2.80 -10.16 10.15
CA ILE A 139 3.06 -10.13 11.59
C ILE A 139 3.59 -8.73 11.88
N LEU A 140 2.88 -7.97 12.72
CA LEU A 140 3.32 -6.66 13.17
C LEU A 140 4.26 -6.83 14.35
N ASN A 141 5.38 -6.11 14.29
CA ASN A 141 6.32 -6.02 15.40
C ASN A 141 5.91 -4.82 16.25
N ALA A 142 5.78 -5.02 17.54
CA ALA A 142 5.49 -3.97 18.51
C ALA A 142 6.80 -3.53 19.19
#